data_e0398f931e1cd0211acaea5a00631021
#
_entry.id   e0398f931e1cd0211acaea5a00631021
#
_cell.length_a   1.000
_cell.length_b   1.000
_cell.length_c   1.000
_cell.angle_alpha   90.00
_cell.angle_beta   90.00
_cell.angle_gamma   90.00
#
_symmetry.space_group_name_H-M   'P 1'
#
loop_
_entity.id
_entity.type
_entity.pdbx_description
1 polymer ?
#
loop_
_entity_poly.entity_id
_entity_poly.type
_entity_poly.pdbx_seq_one_letter_code
_entity_poly.pdbx_strand_id
1 'polypeptide(L)'
;MKISILLSLICFLIPVLAAAQTTSSAEEQIASAVLAAPEERRAGAAVLGYDAQGKLVTLRKGSNDLICLADKPGDNRFSVACYHKDLEPFMARGRELEAQGITGNERNEKYRWKEIKEGTLPMPREPRMLYVLSGKGYDAASRTVTNASLRWVIYWPFATAESSGLSTKPKRGEPWLMDAGTPGAHIMITPAGN
;
A
#
# COMPACT_ATOMS: atom_id res chain seq x y z
N MET A 1 -59.82 -29.56 35.75
CA MET A 1 -58.89 -28.48 36.17
C MET A 1 -57.64 -28.55 35.28
N LYS A 2 -57.56 -27.70 34.26
CA LYS A 2 -56.41 -27.70 33.32
C LYS A 2 -55.51 -26.51 33.70
N ILE A 3 -54.32 -26.81 34.13
CA ILE A 3 -53.28 -25.81 34.49
C ILE A 3 -52.46 -25.55 33.22
N SER A 4 -52.60 -24.33 32.64
CA SER A 4 -51.79 -23.84 31.55
C SER A 4 -50.54 -23.19 32.13
N ILE A 5 -49.36 -23.78 31.85
CA ILE A 5 -48.05 -23.19 32.19
C ILE A 5 -47.64 -22.31 31.05
N LEU A 6 -47.63 -20.98 31.30
CA LEU A 6 -47.05 -19.96 30.38
C LEU A 6 -45.53 -19.97 30.53
N LEU A 7 -44.82 -20.45 29.51
CA LEU A 7 -43.35 -20.40 29.46
C LEU A 7 -42.93 -19.02 28.92
N SER A 8 -42.48 -18.13 29.78
CA SER A 8 -41.91 -16.83 29.41
C SER A 8 -40.51 -17.01 28.85
N LEU A 9 -40.37 -16.79 27.55
CA LEU A 9 -39.08 -16.78 26.86
C LEU A 9 -38.39 -15.41 27.09
N ILE A 10 -37.41 -15.37 28.01
CA ILE A 10 -36.58 -14.19 28.25
C ILE A 10 -35.47 -14.17 27.20
N CYS A 11 -35.61 -13.31 26.18
CA CYS A 11 -34.58 -13.08 25.20
C CYS A 11 -33.46 -12.21 25.83
N PHE A 12 -32.34 -12.82 26.19
CA PHE A 12 -31.12 -12.10 26.60
C PHE A 12 -30.49 -11.43 25.35
N LEU A 13 -30.66 -10.14 25.20
CA LEU A 13 -29.86 -9.32 24.27
C LEU A 13 -28.45 -9.19 24.84
N ILE A 14 -27.51 -9.97 24.31
CA ILE A 14 -26.08 -9.81 24.59
C ILE A 14 -25.60 -8.63 23.72
N PRO A 15 -25.11 -7.53 24.33
CA PRO A 15 -24.50 -6.45 23.54
C PRO A 15 -23.19 -6.98 22.92
N VAL A 16 -23.14 -7.07 21.60
CA VAL A 16 -21.90 -7.28 20.87
C VAL A 16 -21.09 -5.98 21.01
N LEU A 17 -20.12 -5.98 21.92
CA LEU A 17 -19.06 -4.96 21.92
C LEU A 17 -18.25 -5.11 20.62
N ALA A 18 -18.53 -4.27 19.65
CA ALA A 18 -17.62 -4.09 18.53
C ALA A 18 -16.31 -3.54 19.09
N ALA A 19 -15.26 -4.36 19.08
CA ALA A 19 -13.91 -3.87 19.37
C ALA A 19 -13.57 -2.84 18.29
N ALA A 20 -13.57 -1.57 18.65
CA ALA A 20 -13.07 -0.51 17.79
C ALA A 20 -11.58 -0.80 17.56
N GLN A 21 -11.21 -1.07 16.31
CA GLN A 21 -9.81 -1.16 15.92
C GLN A 21 -9.20 0.23 16.19
N THR A 22 -8.26 0.29 17.13
CA THR A 22 -7.55 1.54 17.44
C THR A 22 -6.63 1.86 16.26
N THR A 23 -7.09 2.76 15.40
CA THR A 23 -6.23 3.35 14.38
C THR A 23 -5.14 4.14 15.08
N SER A 24 -3.88 3.94 14.71
CA SER A 24 -2.75 4.75 15.21
C SER A 24 -3.03 6.23 15.01
N SER A 25 -2.49 7.08 15.89
CA SER A 25 -2.65 8.54 15.78
C SER A 25 -2.14 9.07 14.42
N ALA A 26 -2.63 10.21 13.96
CA ALA A 26 -2.15 10.82 12.73
C ALA A 26 -0.64 11.07 12.75
N GLU A 27 -0.10 11.45 13.90
CA GLU A 27 1.34 11.67 14.11
C GLU A 27 2.14 10.37 13.96
N GLU A 28 1.68 9.26 14.54
CA GLU A 28 2.31 7.94 14.40
C GLU A 28 2.25 7.43 12.97
N GLN A 29 1.10 7.58 12.31
CA GLN A 29 0.96 7.21 10.89
C GLN A 29 1.91 8.01 10.01
N ILE A 30 2.04 9.33 10.21
CA ILE A 30 2.99 10.18 9.48
C ILE A 30 4.42 9.72 9.75
N ALA A 31 4.80 9.52 11.03
CA ALA A 31 6.14 9.12 11.41
C ALA A 31 6.56 7.78 10.80
N SER A 32 5.66 6.80 10.79
CA SER A 32 5.92 5.48 10.23
C SER A 32 5.89 5.44 8.71
N ALA A 33 4.93 6.13 8.07
CA ALA A 33 4.77 6.13 6.61
C ALA A 33 6.00 6.64 5.86
N VAL A 34 6.65 7.69 6.39
CA VAL A 34 7.80 8.30 5.73
C VAL A 34 9.09 7.48 5.84
N LEU A 35 9.12 6.44 6.68
CA LEU A 35 10.32 5.60 6.84
C LEU A 35 10.72 4.86 5.57
N ALA A 36 9.79 4.62 4.65
CA ALA A 36 10.09 4.04 3.34
C ALA A 36 10.91 4.98 2.45
N ALA A 37 10.77 6.30 2.63
CA ALA A 37 11.47 7.30 1.82
C ALA A 37 12.92 7.53 2.28
N PRO A 38 13.82 7.98 1.37
CA PRO A 38 15.12 8.53 1.73
C PRO A 38 14.98 9.63 2.78
N GLU A 39 15.89 9.65 3.75
CA GLU A 39 15.79 10.49 4.95
C GLU A 39 15.61 11.98 4.61
N GLU A 40 16.41 12.47 3.69
CA GLU A 40 16.40 13.87 3.24
C GLU A 40 15.11 14.31 2.56
N ARG A 41 14.26 13.35 2.15
CA ARG A 41 12.98 13.61 1.47
C ARG A 41 11.75 13.47 2.36
N ARG A 42 11.91 12.88 3.55
CA ARG A 42 10.80 12.54 4.46
C ARG A 42 9.99 13.75 4.91
N ALA A 43 10.67 14.84 5.24
CA ALA A 43 10.03 16.05 5.77
C ALA A 43 9.06 16.69 4.78
N GLY A 44 9.40 16.69 3.48
CA GLY A 44 8.59 17.30 2.42
C GLY A 44 7.56 16.37 1.78
N ALA A 45 7.51 15.08 2.11
CA ALA A 45 6.57 14.15 1.50
C ALA A 45 5.13 14.40 1.93
N ALA A 46 4.17 14.32 1.00
CA ALA A 46 2.75 14.19 1.35
C ALA A 46 2.52 12.85 2.06
N VAL A 47 1.56 12.81 2.99
CA VAL A 47 1.19 11.55 3.66
C VAL A 47 -0.30 11.33 3.57
N LEU A 48 -0.66 10.18 3.01
CA LEU A 48 -2.00 9.62 3.04
C LEU A 48 -2.04 8.57 4.16
N GLY A 49 -3.10 8.59 4.95
CA GLY A 49 -3.31 7.64 6.03
C GLY A 49 -4.79 7.48 6.32
N TYR A 50 -5.13 6.94 7.47
CA TYR A 50 -6.48 6.50 7.77
C TYR A 50 -7.05 7.29 8.95
N ASP A 51 -8.31 7.71 8.82
CA ASP A 51 -9.08 8.29 9.93
C ASP A 51 -9.62 7.20 10.88
N ALA A 52 -10.33 7.60 11.92
CA ALA A 52 -10.91 6.68 12.91
C ALA A 52 -11.95 5.70 12.33
N GLN A 53 -12.46 5.97 11.15
CA GLN A 53 -13.39 5.12 10.40
C GLN A 53 -12.68 4.21 9.40
N GLY A 54 -11.34 4.25 9.34
CA GLY A 54 -10.53 3.48 8.39
C GLY A 54 -10.59 4.02 6.95
N LYS A 55 -11.08 5.24 6.75
CA LYS A 55 -11.10 5.89 5.44
C LYS A 55 -9.76 6.55 5.16
N LEU A 56 -9.26 6.38 3.93
CA LEU A 56 -8.02 7.04 3.49
C LEU A 56 -8.23 8.55 3.37
N VAL A 57 -7.37 9.32 4.04
CA VAL A 57 -7.38 10.79 4.09
C VAL A 57 -5.97 11.36 3.95
N THR A 58 -5.86 12.64 3.62
CA THR A 58 -4.57 13.33 3.64
C THR A 58 -4.24 13.76 5.06
N LEU A 59 -3.24 13.13 5.69
CA LEU A 59 -2.75 13.49 7.02
C LEU A 59 -1.76 14.65 6.97
N ARG A 60 -0.96 14.75 5.90
CA ARG A 60 0.01 15.83 5.68
C ARG A 60 0.08 16.21 4.21
N LYS A 61 -0.01 17.50 3.90
CA LYS A 61 0.29 18.03 2.56
C LYS A 61 1.80 17.98 2.33
N GLY A 62 2.22 17.67 1.09
CA GLY A 62 3.63 17.63 0.72
C GLY A 62 4.13 18.95 0.12
N SER A 63 5.44 19.15 0.18
CA SER A 63 6.19 20.21 -0.50
C SER A 63 7.17 19.68 -1.55
N ASN A 64 7.36 18.36 -1.62
CA ASN A 64 8.15 17.68 -2.65
C ASN A 64 7.26 16.79 -3.53
N ASP A 65 7.88 15.94 -4.36
CA ASP A 65 7.21 15.06 -5.31
C ASP A 65 6.89 13.64 -4.77
N LEU A 66 7.04 13.40 -3.46
CA LEU A 66 6.71 12.10 -2.85
C LEU A 66 5.34 12.12 -2.17
N ILE A 67 4.61 11.03 -2.37
CA ILE A 67 3.41 10.66 -1.61
C ILE A 67 3.74 9.39 -0.84
N CYS A 68 3.60 9.42 0.49
CA CYS A 68 3.75 8.27 1.36
C CYS A 68 2.38 7.78 1.82
N LEU A 69 2.18 6.47 1.77
CA LEU A 69 0.97 5.79 2.23
C LEU A 69 1.27 5.10 3.55
N ALA A 70 0.48 5.40 4.57
CA ALA A 70 0.56 4.77 5.88
C ALA A 70 0.12 3.30 5.84
N ASP A 71 0.51 2.57 6.86
CA ASP A 71 0.10 1.19 7.08
C ASP A 71 -1.41 1.06 7.18
N LYS A 72 -1.98 0.05 6.51
CA LYS A 72 -3.43 -0.17 6.50
C LYS A 72 -3.88 -0.78 7.83
N PRO A 73 -4.83 -0.15 8.54
CA PRO A 73 -5.33 -0.72 9.79
C PRO A 73 -5.97 -2.10 9.58
N GLY A 74 -5.69 -3.02 10.51
CA GLY A 74 -6.36 -4.33 10.56
C GLY A 74 -5.74 -5.41 9.71
N ASP A 75 -4.62 -5.19 9.05
CA ASP A 75 -3.83 -6.29 8.51
C ASP A 75 -2.80 -6.78 9.53
N ASN A 76 -2.20 -7.96 9.27
CA ASN A 76 -1.27 -8.61 10.19
C ASN A 76 0.20 -8.28 9.88
N ARG A 77 0.44 -7.30 9.02
CA ARG A 77 1.78 -6.93 8.55
C ARG A 77 1.91 -5.42 8.48
N PHE A 78 3.00 -4.90 9.00
CA PHE A 78 3.37 -3.52 8.75
C PHE A 78 3.86 -3.36 7.30
N SER A 79 3.27 -2.44 6.55
CA SER A 79 3.69 -2.12 5.19
C SER A 79 3.38 -0.68 4.83
N VAL A 80 4.41 0.11 4.58
CA VAL A 80 4.31 1.51 4.15
C VAL A 80 5.03 1.70 2.82
N ALA A 81 4.57 2.67 2.05
CA ALA A 81 5.14 2.93 0.72
C ALA A 81 5.23 4.43 0.46
N CYS A 82 6.34 4.87 -0.19
CA CYS A 82 6.49 6.23 -0.69
C CYS A 82 6.78 6.19 -2.18
N TYR A 83 6.04 6.92 -2.99
CA TYR A 83 6.16 6.92 -4.44
C TYR A 83 6.12 8.33 -5.03
N HIS A 84 6.69 8.46 -6.22
CA HIS A 84 6.62 9.72 -6.97
C HIS A 84 5.16 10.06 -7.29
N LYS A 85 4.76 11.32 -7.13
CA LYS A 85 3.38 11.81 -7.31
C LYS A 85 2.78 11.48 -8.68
N ASP A 86 3.59 11.37 -9.73
CA ASP A 86 3.13 11.01 -11.07
C ASP A 86 2.55 9.58 -11.14
N LEU A 87 2.89 8.71 -10.16
CA LEU A 87 2.29 7.38 -10.02
C LEU A 87 0.93 7.40 -9.30
N GLU A 88 0.51 8.54 -8.73
CA GLU A 88 -0.73 8.59 -7.93
C GLU A 88 -1.97 8.11 -8.69
N PRO A 89 -2.23 8.47 -9.94
CA PRO A 89 -3.39 7.92 -10.66
C PRO A 89 -3.42 6.39 -10.69
N PHE A 90 -2.27 5.77 -10.99
CA PHE A 90 -2.11 4.31 -11.03
C PHE A 90 -2.25 3.66 -9.65
N MET A 91 -1.70 4.29 -8.60
CA MET A 91 -1.79 3.80 -7.21
C MET A 91 -3.21 3.97 -6.66
N ALA A 92 -3.85 5.12 -6.88
CA ALA A 92 -5.22 5.39 -6.48
C ALA A 92 -6.19 4.40 -7.13
N ARG A 93 -6.07 4.15 -8.43
CA ARG A 93 -6.89 3.17 -9.13
C ARG A 93 -6.72 1.76 -8.57
N GLY A 94 -5.49 1.41 -8.16
CA GLY A 94 -5.22 0.14 -7.49
C GLY A 94 -5.96 0.00 -6.16
N ARG A 95 -6.00 1.06 -5.34
CA ARG A 95 -6.74 1.10 -4.07
C ARG A 95 -8.25 1.03 -4.26
N GLU A 96 -8.78 1.73 -5.27
CA GLU A 96 -10.22 1.67 -5.63
C GLU A 96 -10.67 0.26 -5.99
N LEU A 97 -9.90 -0.43 -6.83
CA LEU A 97 -10.18 -1.81 -7.23
C LEU A 97 -10.07 -2.78 -6.05
N GLU A 98 -9.05 -2.59 -5.20
CA GLU A 98 -8.89 -3.39 -3.98
C GLU A 98 -10.07 -3.24 -3.03
N ALA A 99 -10.62 -2.03 -2.87
CA ALA A 99 -11.82 -1.78 -2.08
C ALA A 99 -13.07 -2.49 -2.63
N GLN A 100 -13.06 -2.86 -3.92
CA GLN A 100 -14.09 -3.67 -4.59
C GLN A 100 -13.79 -5.18 -4.54
N GLY A 101 -12.72 -5.60 -3.86
CA GLY A 101 -12.27 -7.00 -3.80
C GLY A 101 -11.47 -7.46 -5.02
N ILE A 102 -11.14 -6.56 -5.96
CA ILE A 102 -10.39 -6.88 -7.18
C ILE A 102 -8.90 -6.72 -6.90
N THR A 103 -8.14 -7.81 -6.90
CA THR A 103 -6.72 -7.84 -6.49
C THR A 103 -5.85 -8.62 -7.47
N GLY A 104 -4.53 -8.65 -7.22
CA GLY A 104 -3.57 -9.48 -7.96
C GLY A 104 -3.56 -9.19 -9.46
N ASN A 105 -3.44 -10.27 -10.26
CA ASN A 105 -3.37 -10.18 -11.73
C ASN A 105 -4.65 -9.63 -12.35
N GLU A 106 -5.81 -9.94 -11.79
CA GLU A 106 -7.07 -9.40 -12.29
C GLU A 106 -7.08 -7.87 -12.24
N ARG A 107 -6.69 -7.27 -11.11
CA ARG A 107 -6.56 -5.81 -10.95
C ARG A 107 -5.63 -5.20 -12.00
N ASN A 108 -4.53 -5.87 -12.30
CA ASN A 108 -3.53 -5.37 -13.25
C ASN A 108 -4.00 -5.56 -14.70
N GLU A 109 -4.24 -6.81 -15.11
CA GLU A 109 -4.45 -7.16 -16.51
C GLU A 109 -5.81 -6.73 -17.05
N LYS A 110 -6.91 -6.98 -16.28
CA LYS A 110 -8.26 -6.67 -16.72
C LYS A 110 -8.65 -5.21 -16.57
N TYR A 111 -8.00 -4.49 -15.66
CA TYR A 111 -8.36 -3.09 -15.35
C TYR A 111 -7.21 -2.14 -15.65
N ARG A 112 -6.23 -1.97 -14.76
CA ARG A 112 -5.23 -0.90 -14.85
C ARG A 112 -4.45 -0.90 -16.18
N TRP A 113 -3.96 -2.06 -16.62
CA TRP A 113 -3.19 -2.14 -17.87
C TRP A 113 -4.05 -1.90 -19.10
N LYS A 114 -5.30 -2.36 -19.08
CA LYS A 114 -6.27 -2.06 -20.12
C LYS A 114 -6.54 -0.55 -20.17
N GLU A 115 -6.89 0.05 -19.04
CA GLU A 115 -7.18 1.48 -18.92
C GLU A 115 -5.98 2.36 -19.34
N ILE A 116 -4.73 1.96 -19.04
CA ILE A 116 -3.52 2.64 -19.52
C ILE A 116 -3.39 2.55 -21.05
N LYS A 117 -3.60 1.36 -21.63
CA LYS A 117 -3.54 1.17 -23.09
C LYS A 117 -4.61 1.97 -23.84
N GLU A 118 -5.77 2.13 -23.24
CA GLU A 118 -6.91 2.92 -23.74
C GLU A 118 -6.73 4.43 -23.48
N GLY A 119 -5.71 4.84 -22.73
CA GLY A 119 -5.44 6.24 -22.39
C GLY A 119 -6.38 6.84 -21.34
N THR A 120 -7.19 6.03 -20.67
CA THR A 120 -8.13 6.47 -19.63
C THR A 120 -7.50 6.52 -18.24
N LEU A 121 -6.43 5.76 -18.00
CA LEU A 121 -5.63 5.82 -16.78
C LEU A 121 -4.23 6.39 -17.08
N PRO A 122 -3.89 7.59 -16.57
CA PRO A 122 -2.56 8.17 -16.78
C PRO A 122 -1.46 7.29 -16.15
N MET A 123 -0.36 7.15 -16.90
CA MET A 123 0.88 6.51 -16.44
C MET A 123 2.07 7.30 -16.97
N PRO A 124 3.09 7.62 -16.14
CA PRO A 124 4.27 8.36 -16.61
C PRO A 124 5.02 7.56 -17.66
N ARG A 125 5.64 8.25 -18.62
CA ARG A 125 6.47 7.60 -19.66
C ARG A 125 7.90 7.35 -19.15
N GLU A 126 8.42 8.27 -18.33
CA GLU A 126 9.74 8.14 -17.73
C GLU A 126 9.68 7.28 -16.47
N PRO A 127 10.81 6.66 -16.10
CA PRO A 127 10.91 5.89 -14.87
C PRO A 127 10.53 6.69 -13.62
N ARG A 128 9.74 6.10 -12.74
CA ARG A 128 9.32 6.70 -11.45
C ARG A 128 9.52 5.74 -10.30
N MET A 129 10.01 6.28 -9.21
CA MET A 129 10.41 5.54 -8.02
C MET A 129 9.25 5.26 -7.08
N LEU A 130 9.23 4.04 -6.53
CA LEU A 130 8.43 3.60 -5.39
C LEU A 130 9.36 2.91 -4.39
N TYR A 131 9.29 3.32 -3.13
CA TYR A 131 9.96 2.72 -1.99
C TYR A 131 8.92 1.96 -1.15
N VAL A 132 9.19 0.72 -0.79
CA VAL A 132 8.32 -0.08 0.09
C VAL A 132 9.12 -0.54 1.29
N LEU A 133 8.64 -0.23 2.48
CA LEU A 133 9.18 -0.76 3.74
C LEU A 133 8.13 -1.64 4.39
N SER A 134 8.47 -2.89 4.66
CA SER A 134 7.58 -3.84 5.32
C SER A 134 8.28 -4.50 6.51
N GLY A 135 7.49 -5.06 7.43
CA GLY A 135 8.01 -5.75 8.60
C GLY A 135 6.92 -6.43 9.41
N LYS A 136 7.26 -6.90 10.59
CA LYS A 136 6.29 -7.49 11.51
C LYS A 136 5.42 -6.46 12.22
N GLY A 137 5.96 -5.26 12.48
CA GLY A 137 5.27 -4.19 13.18
C GLY A 137 6.15 -2.97 13.34
N TYR A 138 5.54 -1.85 13.68
CA TYR A 138 6.20 -0.59 13.99
C TYR A 138 6.17 -0.33 15.48
N ASP A 139 7.33 -0.01 16.06
CA ASP A 139 7.46 0.46 17.44
C ASP A 139 7.52 1.99 17.44
N ALA A 140 6.47 2.61 17.97
CA ALA A 140 6.34 4.06 18.01
C ALA A 140 7.34 4.73 18.97
N ALA A 141 7.76 4.04 20.04
CA ALA A 141 8.70 4.58 21.03
C ALA A 141 10.12 4.69 20.46
N SER A 142 10.59 3.65 19.78
CA SER A 142 11.90 3.63 19.14
C SER A 142 11.89 4.14 17.69
N ARG A 143 10.69 4.32 17.10
CA ARG A 143 10.49 4.64 15.67
C ARG A 143 11.15 3.66 14.72
N THR A 144 11.13 2.37 15.07
CA THR A 144 11.74 1.31 14.28
C THR A 144 10.72 0.30 13.79
N VAL A 145 11.08 -0.41 12.72
CA VAL A 145 10.27 -1.50 12.15
C VAL A 145 10.95 -2.82 12.46
N THR A 146 10.22 -3.71 13.14
CA THR A 146 10.73 -5.05 13.49
C THR A 146 10.80 -5.93 12.24
N ASN A 147 11.93 -6.62 12.04
CA ASN A 147 12.20 -7.43 10.84
C ASN A 147 11.94 -6.63 9.55
N ALA A 148 12.50 -5.43 9.51
CA ALA A 148 12.36 -4.52 8.38
C ALA A 148 12.90 -5.14 7.09
N SER A 149 12.17 -4.96 6.00
CA SER A 149 12.58 -5.30 4.64
C SER A 149 12.26 -4.13 3.72
N LEU A 150 13.30 -3.56 3.14
CA LEU A 150 13.19 -2.46 2.18
C LEU A 150 13.23 -3.02 0.76
N ARG A 151 12.34 -2.54 -0.09
CA ARG A 151 12.29 -2.85 -1.51
C ARG A 151 12.18 -1.55 -2.31
N TRP A 152 12.95 -1.46 -3.37
CA TRP A 152 12.86 -0.37 -4.33
C TRP A 152 12.23 -0.89 -5.61
N VAL A 153 11.31 -0.11 -6.16
CA VAL A 153 10.59 -0.42 -7.39
C VAL A 153 10.69 0.79 -8.30
N ILE A 154 11.16 0.60 -9.52
CA ILE A 154 11.21 1.66 -10.52
C ILE A 154 10.21 1.30 -11.61
N TYR A 155 9.04 1.94 -11.62
CA TYR A 155 8.09 1.80 -12.70
C TYR A 155 8.67 2.39 -13.98
N TRP A 156 8.77 1.57 -14.99
CA TRP A 156 9.22 1.92 -16.33
C TRP A 156 8.28 1.25 -17.34
N PRO A 157 7.14 1.90 -17.64
CA PRO A 157 6.10 1.33 -18.49
C PRO A 157 6.63 0.84 -19.83
N PHE A 158 6.21 -0.35 -20.22
CA PHE A 158 6.58 -1.03 -21.45
C PHE A 158 8.08 -1.41 -21.58
N ALA A 159 8.87 -1.26 -20.52
CA ALA A 159 10.26 -1.72 -20.55
C ALA A 159 10.34 -3.23 -20.85
N THR A 160 11.30 -3.61 -21.68
CA THR A 160 11.60 -5.02 -22.03
C THR A 160 12.99 -5.40 -21.52
N ALA A 161 13.34 -6.68 -21.61
CA ALA A 161 14.70 -7.14 -21.30
C ALA A 161 15.74 -6.45 -22.18
N GLU A 162 15.42 -6.24 -23.47
CA GLU A 162 16.31 -5.57 -24.43
C GLU A 162 16.48 -4.09 -24.10
N SER A 163 15.38 -3.36 -23.80
CA SER A 163 15.44 -1.92 -23.50
C SER A 163 16.09 -1.62 -22.16
N SER A 164 15.98 -2.52 -21.18
CA SER A 164 16.52 -2.33 -19.82
C SER A 164 17.87 -2.99 -19.58
N GLY A 165 18.24 -4.00 -20.37
CA GLY A 165 19.41 -4.86 -20.12
C GLY A 165 19.26 -5.77 -18.90
N LEU A 166 18.05 -5.89 -18.32
CA LEU A 166 17.80 -6.66 -17.10
C LEU A 166 17.21 -8.03 -17.37
N SER A 167 17.49 -8.98 -16.48
CA SER A 167 16.83 -10.27 -16.45
C SER A 167 15.34 -10.11 -16.07
N THR A 168 14.47 -10.91 -16.67
CA THR A 168 13.06 -11.04 -16.25
C THR A 168 12.86 -12.12 -15.18
N LYS A 169 13.94 -12.80 -14.76
CA LYS A 169 13.90 -13.81 -13.71
C LYS A 169 14.33 -13.20 -12.37
N PRO A 170 13.52 -13.36 -11.30
CA PRO A 170 13.89 -12.89 -9.98
C PRO A 170 15.22 -13.46 -9.52
N LYS A 171 16.09 -12.57 -9.01
CA LYS A 171 17.34 -12.98 -8.38
C LYS A 171 17.61 -12.10 -7.15
N ARG A 172 17.85 -12.75 -6.00
CA ARG A 172 18.09 -12.03 -4.76
C ARG A 172 19.38 -11.22 -4.85
N GLY A 173 19.33 -9.96 -4.42
CA GLY A 173 20.47 -9.05 -4.42
C GLY A 173 20.79 -8.41 -5.78
N GLU A 174 20.06 -8.77 -6.83
CA GLU A 174 20.22 -8.17 -8.16
C GLU A 174 18.93 -7.50 -8.61
N PRO A 175 19.00 -6.40 -9.38
CA PRO A 175 17.82 -5.83 -10.02
C PRO A 175 17.31 -6.77 -11.12
N TRP A 176 15.98 -6.87 -11.25
CA TRP A 176 15.33 -7.64 -12.30
C TRP A 176 14.04 -6.94 -12.76
N LEU A 177 13.61 -7.20 -13.99
CA LEU A 177 12.45 -6.58 -14.60
C LEU A 177 11.22 -7.48 -14.43
N MET A 178 10.22 -6.97 -13.70
CA MET A 178 8.91 -7.61 -13.54
C MET A 178 7.92 -7.07 -14.55
N ASP A 179 6.98 -7.91 -15.00
CA ASP A 179 5.91 -7.57 -15.94
C ASP A 179 6.43 -6.94 -17.25
N ALA A 180 7.56 -7.42 -17.77
CA ALA A 180 8.23 -6.92 -18.97
C ALA A 180 7.28 -6.71 -20.15
N GLY A 181 7.40 -5.56 -20.84
CA GLY A 181 6.59 -5.22 -22.01
C GLY A 181 5.15 -4.81 -21.72
N THR A 182 4.76 -4.76 -20.44
CA THR A 182 3.39 -4.35 -20.04
C THR A 182 3.36 -2.89 -19.58
N PRO A 183 2.18 -2.26 -19.46
CA PRO A 183 2.03 -0.93 -18.86
C PRO A 183 2.53 -0.87 -17.41
N GLY A 184 2.53 -1.98 -16.70
CA GLY A 184 3.02 -2.09 -15.33
C GLY A 184 4.46 -2.59 -15.20
N ALA A 185 5.24 -2.63 -16.28
CA ALA A 185 6.63 -3.04 -16.24
C ALA A 185 7.42 -2.22 -15.20
N HIS A 186 8.20 -2.91 -14.38
CA HIS A 186 8.96 -2.26 -13.32
C HIS A 186 10.20 -3.05 -12.92
N ILE A 187 11.24 -2.33 -12.51
CA ILE A 187 12.48 -2.88 -11.98
C ILE A 187 12.30 -3.12 -10.48
N MET A 188 12.57 -4.35 -10.05
CA MET A 188 12.55 -4.76 -8.65
C MET A 188 13.98 -4.81 -8.11
N ILE A 189 14.23 -4.15 -6.97
CA ILE A 189 15.50 -4.15 -6.27
C ILE A 189 15.25 -4.45 -4.80
N THR A 190 15.84 -5.54 -4.30
CA THR A 190 15.87 -5.83 -2.86
C THR A 190 17.30 -5.64 -2.40
N PRO A 191 17.63 -4.56 -1.65
CA PRO A 191 18.98 -4.31 -1.18
C PRO A 191 19.53 -5.48 -0.37
N ALA A 192 20.84 -5.73 -0.48
CA ALA A 192 21.51 -6.71 0.35
C ALA A 192 21.52 -6.25 1.82
N GLY A 193 21.26 -7.17 2.76
CA GLY A 193 21.23 -6.85 4.19
C GLY A 193 19.84 -6.53 4.76
N ASN A 194 18.80 -6.69 3.97
CA ASN A 194 17.38 -6.61 4.38
C ASN A 194 16.76 -7.99 4.52
#